data_8ad1b91865edb5f5917f9cb757b242b4
#
_entry.id   8ad1b91865edb5f5917f9cb757b242b4
#
_cell.length_a   1.000
_cell.length_b   1.000
_cell.length_c   1.000
_cell.angle_alpha   90.00
_cell.angle_beta   90.00
_cell.angle_gamma   90.00
#
_symmetry.space_group_name_H-M   'P 1'
#
loop_
_entity.id
_entity.type
_entity.pdbx_description
1 polymer ?
#
loop_
_entity_poly.entity_id
_entity_poly.type
_entity_poly.pdbx_seq_one_letter_code
_entity_poly.pdbx_strand_id
1 'polypeptide(L)'
;MNDSCRVAILLAAYNGEHFLNEQLESIGGQTEVQLDIFVSVDLSTDKTLKLFQDQAACDPRIHVLSYGERFGGAAPNFYRLISEVDFSDYDFIAYADQDDIWFPDKLKRACDVLRSGKADVYSSNVTAFWANGHEELIDKAQSSRRLDYFFEAAGPGCTYVFKQGVMLKLQEFVRTLPGHVKKEVLHDWLSYAFCRERGYRWCIDPMPSVRYRQHADNVVGTNNNWVAYKKRFALIRTKAYRKRVESLVGTVAPQRLADISNRFFLLKNFMQLRRRKRDRYFLLFMLLLGIY
;
A
#
# COMPACT_ATOMS: atom_id res chain seq x y z
N MET A 1 -1.00 31.54 12.08
CA MET A 1 -1.23 30.32 12.88
C MET A 1 -0.73 29.16 12.05
N ASN A 2 0.28 28.43 12.52
CA ASN A 2 0.74 27.21 11.84
C ASN A 2 -0.34 26.15 12.09
N ASP A 3 -1.20 25.99 11.10
CA ASP A 3 -2.28 25.01 11.15
C ASP A 3 -1.63 23.64 10.88
N SER A 4 -1.20 22.95 11.96
CA SER A 4 -0.57 21.63 11.85
C SER A 4 -1.56 20.65 11.26
N CYS A 5 -1.14 19.83 10.27
CA CYS A 5 -1.99 18.80 9.67
C CYS A 5 -2.44 17.79 10.72
N ARG A 6 -3.71 17.39 10.72
CA ARG A 6 -4.19 16.23 11.46
C ARG A 6 -4.19 14.98 10.57
N VAL A 7 -3.48 13.94 10.98
CA VAL A 7 -3.28 12.72 10.18
C VAL A 7 -3.78 11.50 10.95
N ALA A 8 -4.71 10.75 10.37
CA ALA A 8 -5.07 9.41 10.84
C ALA A 8 -4.12 8.38 10.21
N ILE A 9 -3.45 7.58 11.02
CA ILE A 9 -2.56 6.51 10.58
C ILE A 9 -3.27 5.17 10.75
N LEU A 10 -3.43 4.43 9.66
CA LEU A 10 -4.01 3.10 9.64
C LEU A 10 -2.89 2.06 9.70
N LEU A 11 -2.74 1.38 10.82
CA LEU A 11 -1.71 0.38 11.07
C LEU A 11 -2.32 -1.02 11.17
N ALA A 12 -1.96 -1.88 10.23
CA ALA A 12 -2.35 -3.29 10.23
C ALA A 12 -1.25 -4.17 10.81
N ALA A 13 -1.58 -5.02 11.79
CA ALA A 13 -0.60 -5.85 12.49
C ALA A 13 -1.01 -7.32 12.57
N TYR A 14 0.00 -8.20 12.49
CA TYR A 14 -0.08 -9.64 12.69
C TYR A 14 1.28 -10.21 13.08
N ASN A 15 1.41 -10.85 14.25
CA ASN A 15 2.67 -11.44 14.74
C ASN A 15 3.87 -10.51 14.58
N GLY A 16 3.73 -9.25 15.02
CA GLY A 16 4.71 -8.17 14.83
C GLY A 16 5.50 -7.78 16.05
N GLU A 17 5.46 -8.55 17.17
CA GLU A 17 6.03 -8.15 18.46
C GLU A 17 7.47 -7.65 18.39
N HIS A 18 8.27 -8.15 17.43
CA HIS A 18 9.68 -7.82 17.32
C HIS A 18 9.98 -6.43 16.75
N PHE A 19 9.02 -5.83 16.01
CA PHE A 19 9.25 -4.59 15.24
C PHE A 19 8.43 -3.41 15.74
N LEU A 20 7.38 -3.68 16.52
CA LEU A 20 6.36 -2.68 16.88
C LEU A 20 6.93 -1.47 17.62
N ASN A 21 7.90 -1.64 18.50
CA ASN A 21 8.46 -0.52 19.27
C ASN A 21 9.17 0.47 18.35
N GLU A 22 10.04 -0.01 17.44
CA GLU A 22 10.73 0.86 16.48
C GLU A 22 9.74 1.54 15.52
N GLN A 23 8.71 0.81 15.08
CA GLN A 23 7.68 1.36 14.21
C GLN A 23 6.90 2.47 14.92
N LEU A 24 6.38 2.23 16.13
CA LEU A 24 5.63 3.23 16.90
C LEU A 24 6.49 4.43 17.28
N GLU A 25 7.76 4.22 17.65
CA GLU A 25 8.71 5.29 17.95
C GLU A 25 8.93 6.17 16.69
N SER A 26 9.13 5.56 15.51
CA SER A 26 9.32 6.29 14.27
C SER A 26 8.07 7.06 13.82
N ILE A 27 6.88 6.55 14.10
CA ILE A 27 5.61 7.24 13.87
C ILE A 27 5.44 8.37 14.89
N GLY A 28 5.69 8.11 16.17
CA GLY A 28 5.61 9.11 17.23
C GLY A 28 6.57 10.29 17.04
N GLY A 29 7.70 10.04 16.37
CA GLY A 29 8.74 11.03 16.04
C GLY A 29 8.46 11.88 14.79
N GLN A 30 7.27 11.81 14.19
CA GLN A 30 6.92 12.64 13.04
C GLN A 30 6.83 14.12 13.43
N THR A 31 7.42 15.00 12.60
CA THR A 31 7.52 16.43 12.89
C THR A 31 6.41 17.24 12.21
N GLU A 32 6.01 18.34 12.86
CA GLU A 32 5.11 19.36 12.32
C GLU A 32 3.70 18.84 11.93
N VAL A 33 3.24 17.72 12.52
CA VAL A 33 1.92 17.16 12.32
C VAL A 33 1.30 16.74 13.67
N GLN A 34 -0.02 16.73 13.73
CA GLN A 34 -0.80 16.04 14.76
C GLN A 34 -1.23 14.71 14.18
N LEU A 35 -1.15 13.63 14.96
CA LEU A 35 -1.46 12.30 14.45
C LEU A 35 -2.18 11.45 15.49
N ASP A 36 -3.04 10.58 15.01
CA ASP A 36 -3.63 9.46 15.76
C ASP A 36 -3.37 8.16 15.00
N ILE A 37 -3.15 7.06 15.72
CA ILE A 37 -2.80 5.74 15.18
C ILE A 37 -3.96 4.78 15.44
N PHE A 38 -4.63 4.36 14.40
CA PHE A 38 -5.69 3.35 14.43
C PHE A 38 -5.10 1.99 14.10
N VAL A 39 -5.13 1.08 15.08
CA VAL A 39 -4.49 -0.23 14.98
C VAL A 39 -5.53 -1.31 14.82
N SER A 40 -5.38 -2.13 13.77
CA SER A 40 -6.11 -3.39 13.62
C SER A 40 -5.16 -4.57 13.72
N VAL A 41 -5.31 -5.37 14.77
CA VAL A 41 -4.52 -6.57 15.03
C VAL A 41 -5.28 -7.79 14.51
N ASP A 42 -4.72 -8.50 13.51
CA ASP A 42 -5.22 -9.83 13.10
C ASP A 42 -4.92 -10.85 14.22
N LEU A 43 -5.64 -11.96 14.26
CA LEU A 43 -5.53 -12.96 15.31
C LEU A 43 -4.09 -13.50 15.39
N SER A 44 -3.32 -12.89 16.29
CA SER A 44 -1.89 -13.13 16.50
C SER A 44 -1.63 -14.19 17.58
N THR A 45 -0.51 -14.90 17.48
CA THR A 45 -0.08 -15.94 18.42
C THR A 45 1.04 -15.47 19.35
N ASP A 46 1.57 -14.28 19.11
CA ASP A 46 2.62 -13.61 19.91
C ASP A 46 2.03 -12.48 20.80
N LYS A 47 2.88 -11.62 21.34
CA LYS A 47 2.48 -10.52 22.22
C LYS A 47 1.99 -9.25 21.50
N THR A 48 1.78 -9.29 20.18
CA THR A 48 1.41 -8.13 19.38
C THR A 48 0.23 -7.35 19.98
N LEU A 49 -0.87 -8.02 20.30
CA LEU A 49 -2.04 -7.36 20.89
C LEU A 49 -1.72 -6.71 22.22
N LYS A 50 -1.04 -7.46 23.11
CA LYS A 50 -0.69 -6.95 24.44
C LYS A 50 0.18 -5.70 24.35
N LEU A 51 1.18 -5.68 23.46
CA LEU A 51 2.05 -4.52 23.25
C LEU A 51 1.26 -3.29 22.81
N PHE A 52 0.32 -3.42 21.88
CA PHE A 52 -0.52 -2.30 21.50
C PHE A 52 -1.45 -1.82 22.61
N GLN A 53 -1.99 -2.73 23.42
CA GLN A 53 -2.82 -2.36 24.59
C GLN A 53 -2.00 -1.61 25.64
N ASP A 54 -0.78 -2.08 25.93
CA ASP A 54 0.12 -1.44 26.88
C ASP A 54 0.55 -0.04 26.37
N GLN A 55 0.83 0.11 25.08
CA GLN A 55 1.16 1.40 24.45
C GLN A 55 -0.06 2.36 24.45
N ALA A 56 -1.26 1.88 24.12
CA ALA A 56 -2.48 2.68 24.14
C ALA A 56 -2.86 3.18 25.56
N ALA A 57 -2.48 2.43 26.59
CA ALA A 57 -2.67 2.86 27.99
C ALA A 57 -1.75 4.06 28.34
N CYS A 58 -0.62 4.22 27.64
CA CYS A 58 0.36 5.28 27.89
C CYS A 58 0.24 6.45 26.90
N ASP A 59 -0.23 6.20 25.69
CA ASP A 59 -0.37 7.20 24.62
C ASP A 59 -1.82 7.25 24.10
N PRO A 60 -2.58 8.31 24.44
CA PRO A 60 -3.99 8.45 24.03
C PRO A 60 -4.19 8.58 22.52
N ARG A 61 -3.13 8.78 21.74
CA ARG A 61 -3.19 8.83 20.27
C ARG A 61 -3.32 7.44 19.63
N ILE A 62 -3.12 6.35 20.40
CA ILE A 62 -3.16 4.97 19.89
C ILE A 62 -4.53 4.37 20.18
N HIS A 63 -5.27 4.06 19.12
CA HIS A 63 -6.62 3.51 19.16
C HIS A 63 -6.62 2.07 18.63
N VAL A 64 -6.72 1.08 19.52
CA VAL A 64 -6.77 -0.33 19.13
C VAL A 64 -8.21 -0.73 18.84
N LEU A 65 -8.50 -1.17 17.61
CA LEU A 65 -9.82 -1.65 17.22
C LEU A 65 -10.13 -2.97 17.93
N SER A 66 -11.43 -3.34 17.96
CA SER A 66 -11.87 -4.60 18.59
C SER A 66 -11.07 -5.80 18.08
N TYR A 67 -10.66 -6.68 18.99
CA TYR A 67 -9.86 -7.87 18.68
C TYR A 67 -10.72 -9.15 18.72
N GLY A 68 -10.31 -10.18 17.99
CA GLY A 68 -10.92 -11.52 18.05
C GLY A 68 -11.32 -12.10 16.68
N GLU A 69 -11.15 -11.33 15.61
CA GLU A 69 -11.39 -11.82 14.24
C GLU A 69 -10.08 -12.19 13.53
N ARG A 70 -10.17 -13.21 12.65
CA ARG A 70 -9.07 -13.59 11.77
C ARG A 70 -9.32 -13.05 10.37
N PHE A 71 -8.53 -12.06 9.97
CA PHE A 71 -8.62 -11.47 8.63
C PHE A 71 -7.85 -12.29 7.60
N GLY A 72 -6.75 -12.93 8.01
CA GLY A 72 -5.97 -13.85 7.18
C GLY A 72 -5.03 -13.18 6.19
N GLY A 73 -4.61 -11.94 6.47
CA GLY A 73 -3.60 -11.24 5.70
C GLY A 73 -3.67 -9.72 5.82
N ALA A 74 -2.63 -9.05 5.36
CA ALA A 74 -2.53 -7.59 5.43
C ALA A 74 -3.68 -6.87 4.70
N ALA A 75 -4.02 -7.30 3.48
CA ALA A 75 -5.05 -6.61 2.69
C ALA A 75 -6.45 -6.62 3.36
N PRO A 76 -7.01 -7.77 3.82
CA PRO A 76 -8.28 -7.76 4.56
C PRO A 76 -8.22 -6.92 5.83
N ASN A 77 -7.08 -6.91 6.55
CA ASN A 77 -6.89 -6.14 7.76
C ASN A 77 -6.90 -4.62 7.46
N PHE A 78 -6.23 -4.17 6.38
CA PHE A 78 -6.33 -2.78 5.91
C PHE A 78 -7.75 -2.43 5.44
N TYR A 79 -8.46 -3.32 4.75
CA TYR A 79 -9.84 -3.06 4.34
C TYR A 79 -10.77 -2.87 5.54
N ARG A 80 -10.51 -3.55 6.65
CA ARG A 80 -11.20 -3.30 7.91
C ARG A 80 -10.93 -1.88 8.40
N LEU A 81 -9.65 -1.48 8.53
CA LEU A 81 -9.27 -0.13 8.96
C LEU A 81 -9.94 0.95 8.10
N ILE A 82 -9.85 0.79 6.78
CA ILE A 82 -10.50 1.73 5.84
C ILE A 82 -12.01 1.79 6.08
N SER A 83 -12.66 0.66 6.38
CA SER A 83 -14.12 0.59 6.51
C SER A 83 -14.64 1.12 7.84
N GLU A 84 -13.90 0.92 8.95
CA GLU A 84 -14.40 1.15 10.32
C GLU A 84 -13.99 2.50 10.90
N VAL A 85 -12.79 3.03 10.54
CA VAL A 85 -12.28 4.27 11.12
C VAL A 85 -13.08 5.47 10.62
N ASP A 86 -13.41 6.37 11.56
CA ASP A 86 -13.99 7.68 11.24
C ASP A 86 -12.88 8.68 10.88
N PHE A 87 -12.98 9.27 9.69
CA PHE A 87 -11.99 10.22 9.18
C PHE A 87 -12.44 11.68 9.25
N SER A 88 -13.58 11.97 9.90
CA SER A 88 -14.21 13.30 9.88
C SER A 88 -13.30 14.41 10.42
N ASP A 89 -12.47 14.09 11.40
CA ASP A 89 -11.60 15.05 12.09
C ASP A 89 -10.16 15.16 11.51
N TYR A 90 -9.87 14.48 10.41
CA TYR A 90 -8.51 14.40 9.85
C TYR A 90 -8.42 15.05 8.48
N ASP A 91 -7.31 15.76 8.23
CA ASP A 91 -7.01 16.32 6.91
C ASP A 91 -6.51 15.25 5.95
N PHE A 92 -5.72 14.31 6.47
CA PHE A 92 -5.04 13.27 5.71
C PHE A 92 -5.09 11.91 6.41
N ILE A 93 -5.00 10.85 5.61
CA ILE A 93 -4.99 9.47 6.09
C ILE A 93 -3.77 8.76 5.52
N ALA A 94 -2.95 8.13 6.37
CA ALA A 94 -1.74 7.41 6.00
C ALA A 94 -1.88 5.91 6.30
N TYR A 95 -1.25 5.06 5.46
CA TYR A 95 -1.08 3.64 5.76
C TYR A 95 0.26 3.39 6.43
N ALA A 96 0.29 2.42 7.35
CA ALA A 96 1.48 1.95 8.04
C ALA A 96 1.50 0.42 8.09
N ASP A 97 2.60 -0.19 7.67
CA ASP A 97 2.91 -1.57 7.99
C ASP A 97 3.53 -1.64 9.40
N GLN A 98 3.58 -2.81 10.02
CA GLN A 98 3.97 -2.98 11.43
C GLN A 98 5.48 -2.99 11.70
N ASP A 99 6.31 -3.05 10.64
CA ASP A 99 7.70 -3.50 10.67
C ASP A 99 8.69 -2.52 10.01
N ASP A 100 8.22 -1.35 9.61
CA ASP A 100 9.03 -0.33 8.93
C ASP A 100 9.59 0.73 9.91
N ILE A 101 10.45 1.60 9.42
CA ILE A 101 10.92 2.79 10.13
C ILE A 101 10.66 4.02 9.26
N TRP A 102 9.86 4.95 9.76
CA TRP A 102 9.53 6.17 9.04
C TRP A 102 10.62 7.24 9.22
N PHE A 103 10.97 7.96 8.16
CA PHE A 103 11.78 9.17 8.30
C PHE A 103 10.97 10.27 9.00
N PRO A 104 11.62 11.12 9.83
CA PRO A 104 10.91 12.09 10.66
C PRO A 104 10.05 13.10 9.88
N ASP A 105 10.38 13.38 8.64
CA ASP A 105 9.72 14.34 7.75
C ASP A 105 8.69 13.71 6.79
N LYS A 106 8.44 12.40 6.91
CA LYS A 106 7.55 11.68 5.98
C LYS A 106 6.17 12.32 5.86
N LEU A 107 5.50 12.53 6.99
CA LEU A 107 4.14 13.08 6.98
C LEU A 107 4.15 14.56 6.60
N LYS A 108 5.11 15.35 7.09
CA LYS A 108 5.25 16.74 6.71
C LYS A 108 5.35 16.91 5.20
N ARG A 109 6.27 16.19 4.55
CA ARG A 109 6.45 16.25 3.08
C ARG A 109 5.19 15.85 2.33
N ALA A 110 4.52 14.79 2.76
CA ALA A 110 3.25 14.37 2.15
C ALA A 110 2.18 15.46 2.29
N CYS A 111 2.00 16.02 3.49
CA CYS A 111 1.06 17.09 3.76
C CYS A 111 1.34 18.34 2.90
N ASP A 112 2.60 18.76 2.77
CA ASP A 112 2.99 19.91 1.96
C ASP A 112 2.62 19.71 0.48
N VAL A 113 2.89 18.52 -0.08
CA VAL A 113 2.52 18.18 -1.46
C VAL A 113 1.01 18.19 -1.64
N LEU A 114 0.25 17.60 -0.71
CA LEU A 114 -1.20 17.48 -0.80
C LEU A 114 -1.90 18.83 -0.58
N ARG A 115 -1.42 19.66 0.36
CA ARG A 115 -1.92 21.03 0.59
C ARG A 115 -1.64 21.97 -0.59
N SER A 116 -0.52 21.80 -1.30
CA SER A 116 -0.20 22.61 -2.48
C SER A 116 -1.20 22.43 -3.63
N GLY A 117 -2.11 21.48 -3.54
CA GLY A 117 -3.08 21.15 -4.59
C GLY A 117 -2.48 20.47 -5.83
N LYS A 118 -1.19 20.10 -5.82
CA LYS A 118 -0.54 19.40 -6.94
C LYS A 118 -0.96 17.94 -7.05
N ALA A 119 -1.32 17.31 -5.94
CA ALA A 119 -1.78 15.93 -5.87
C ALA A 119 -2.98 15.78 -4.92
N ASP A 120 -3.68 14.68 -5.04
CA ASP A 120 -4.80 14.28 -4.19
C ASP A 120 -4.42 13.06 -3.34
N VAL A 121 -3.41 12.30 -3.79
CA VAL A 121 -2.77 11.19 -3.06
C VAL A 121 -1.26 11.28 -3.25
N TYR A 122 -0.52 10.93 -2.19
CA TYR A 122 0.93 10.90 -2.15
C TYR A 122 1.44 9.48 -1.87
N SER A 123 2.55 9.14 -2.48
CA SER A 123 3.41 8.01 -2.11
C SER A 123 4.87 8.39 -2.38
N SER A 124 5.82 7.55 -1.98
CA SER A 124 7.24 7.82 -2.20
C SER A 124 8.03 6.56 -2.55
N ASN A 125 9.28 6.76 -2.95
CA ASN A 125 10.28 5.72 -2.90
C ASN A 125 10.52 5.26 -1.46
N VAL A 126 11.17 4.11 -1.29
CA VAL A 126 11.60 3.59 0.01
C VAL A 126 13.06 3.15 -0.06
N THR A 127 13.74 3.16 1.08
CA THR A 127 15.05 2.51 1.25
C THR A 127 14.82 1.14 1.89
N ALA A 128 14.95 0.07 1.11
CA ALA A 128 14.92 -1.28 1.65
C ALA A 128 16.18 -1.52 2.49
N PHE A 129 16.04 -2.17 3.65
CA PHE A 129 17.17 -2.51 4.50
C PHE A 129 17.03 -3.92 5.09
N TRP A 130 18.18 -4.57 5.29
CA TRP A 130 18.29 -5.93 5.81
C TRP A 130 19.03 -5.95 7.14
N ALA A 131 18.86 -7.02 7.89
CA ALA A 131 19.53 -7.23 9.18
C ALA A 131 21.07 -7.22 9.12
N ASN A 132 21.63 -7.49 7.94
CA ASN A 132 23.07 -7.45 7.68
C ASN A 132 23.63 -6.06 7.37
N GLY A 133 22.81 -5.00 7.46
CA GLY A 133 23.20 -3.62 7.17
C GLY A 133 23.17 -3.24 5.69
N HIS A 134 22.79 -4.14 4.78
CA HIS A 134 22.59 -3.80 3.38
C HIS A 134 21.39 -2.88 3.20
N GLU A 135 21.54 -1.84 2.36
CA GLU A 135 20.44 -0.93 1.98
C GLU A 135 20.36 -0.79 0.46
N GLU A 136 19.13 -0.69 -0.08
CA GLU A 136 18.87 -0.52 -1.51
C GLU A 136 17.69 0.44 -1.73
N LEU A 137 17.86 1.42 -2.63
CA LEU A 137 16.74 2.29 -3.03
C LEU A 137 15.76 1.52 -3.92
N ILE A 138 14.51 1.44 -3.49
CA ILE A 138 13.42 0.94 -4.33
C ILE A 138 12.76 2.12 -5.01
N ASP A 139 13.22 2.40 -6.23
CA ASP A 139 12.67 3.49 -7.03
C ASP A 139 11.35 3.09 -7.69
N LYS A 140 10.30 3.84 -7.38
CA LYS A 140 8.92 3.72 -7.93
C LYS A 140 8.45 5.00 -8.61
N ALA A 141 9.27 6.08 -8.55
CA ALA A 141 8.89 7.42 -9.01
C ALA A 141 9.00 7.63 -10.54
N GLN A 142 8.88 6.54 -11.31
CA GLN A 142 8.81 6.68 -12.76
C GLN A 142 7.47 7.30 -13.18
N SER A 143 7.50 8.04 -14.29
CA SER A 143 6.31 8.70 -14.86
C SER A 143 5.16 7.72 -15.06
N SER A 144 3.98 8.09 -14.60
CA SER A 144 2.73 7.33 -14.76
C SER A 144 2.43 7.03 -16.22
N ARG A 145 1.77 5.92 -16.46
CA ARG A 145 1.29 5.50 -17.77
C ARG A 145 -0.23 5.39 -17.76
N ARG A 146 -0.84 5.37 -18.94
CA ARG A 146 -2.30 5.39 -19.08
C ARG A 146 -2.99 4.18 -18.43
N LEU A 147 -2.33 3.01 -18.39
CA LEU A 147 -2.90 1.74 -17.92
C LEU A 147 -2.05 1.07 -16.82
N ASP A 148 -1.00 1.74 -16.31
CA ASP A 148 -0.07 1.14 -15.35
C ASP A 148 -0.74 0.67 -14.05
N TYR A 149 -1.74 1.41 -13.59
CA TYR A 149 -2.45 1.13 -12.34
C TYR A 149 -3.26 -0.17 -12.35
N PHE A 150 -3.54 -0.73 -13.53
CA PHE A 150 -4.10 -2.09 -13.63
C PHE A 150 -3.05 -3.19 -13.48
N PHE A 151 -1.76 -2.87 -13.61
CA PHE A 151 -0.68 -3.86 -13.66
C PHE A 151 0.35 -3.71 -12.55
N GLU A 152 0.32 -2.63 -11.79
CA GLU A 152 1.22 -2.39 -10.66
C GLU A 152 0.63 -1.36 -9.68
N ALA A 153 1.03 -1.45 -8.39
CA ALA A 153 0.77 -0.43 -7.39
C ALA A 153 1.71 0.79 -7.56
N ALA A 154 1.40 1.92 -6.91
CA ALA A 154 2.28 3.09 -6.92
C ALA A 154 3.64 2.82 -6.28
N GLY A 155 3.67 1.96 -5.29
CA GLY A 155 4.82 1.55 -4.49
C GLY A 155 4.33 0.79 -3.25
N PRO A 156 5.16 0.60 -2.22
CA PRO A 156 4.72 0.01 -0.96
C PRO A 156 3.62 0.83 -0.30
N GLY A 157 2.58 0.14 0.17
CA GLY A 157 1.40 0.76 0.79
C GLY A 157 1.73 1.67 1.97
N CYS A 158 2.73 1.29 2.77
CA CYS A 158 3.20 2.07 3.92
C CYS A 158 3.67 3.50 3.60
N THR A 159 3.84 3.84 2.30
CA THR A 159 4.16 5.21 1.87
C THR A 159 2.94 6.06 1.55
N TYR A 160 1.73 5.48 1.48
CA TYR A 160 0.54 6.18 0.97
C TYR A 160 -0.03 7.16 1.99
N VAL A 161 -0.34 8.37 1.48
CA VAL A 161 -1.06 9.40 2.23
C VAL A 161 -2.14 9.99 1.31
N PHE A 162 -3.37 10.02 1.81
CA PHE A 162 -4.56 10.44 1.08
C PHE A 162 -5.14 11.72 1.66
N LYS A 163 -5.68 12.61 0.83
CA LYS A 163 -6.61 13.64 1.32
C LYS A 163 -7.86 12.99 1.89
N GLN A 164 -8.44 13.56 2.93
CA GLN A 164 -9.66 13.09 3.57
C GLN A 164 -10.77 12.79 2.55
N GLY A 165 -11.09 13.72 1.66
CA GLY A 165 -12.18 13.54 0.69
C GLY A 165 -11.95 12.36 -0.28
N VAL A 166 -10.69 12.05 -0.61
CA VAL A 166 -10.35 10.87 -1.43
C VAL A 166 -10.54 9.59 -0.62
N MET A 167 -10.08 9.60 0.66
CA MET A 167 -10.23 8.45 1.54
C MET A 167 -11.69 8.14 1.84
N LEU A 168 -12.54 9.14 2.04
CA LEU A 168 -13.99 8.93 2.24
C LEU A 168 -14.64 8.24 1.02
N LYS A 169 -14.25 8.63 -0.20
CA LYS A 169 -14.73 7.95 -1.42
C LYS A 169 -14.18 6.54 -1.57
N LEU A 170 -12.94 6.31 -1.17
CA LEU A 170 -12.36 4.97 -1.12
C LEU A 170 -13.05 4.11 -0.05
N GLN A 171 -13.36 4.66 1.12
CA GLN A 171 -14.08 4.00 2.20
C GLN A 171 -15.48 3.55 1.75
N GLU A 172 -16.26 4.45 1.14
CA GLU A 172 -17.56 4.11 0.55
C GLU A 172 -17.44 2.92 -0.40
N PHE A 173 -16.44 2.94 -1.29
CA PHE A 173 -16.18 1.88 -2.24
C PHE A 173 -15.76 0.56 -1.57
N VAL A 174 -14.83 0.61 -0.61
CA VAL A 174 -14.34 -0.58 0.11
C VAL A 174 -15.45 -1.28 0.89
N ARG A 175 -16.41 -0.53 1.43
CA ARG A 175 -17.58 -1.09 2.11
C ARG A 175 -18.46 -1.92 1.18
N THR A 176 -18.47 -1.64 -0.11
CA THR A 176 -19.26 -2.40 -1.11
C THR A 176 -18.52 -3.63 -1.66
N LEU A 177 -17.22 -3.80 -1.35
CA LEU A 177 -16.42 -4.89 -1.92
C LEU A 177 -16.89 -6.26 -1.44
N PRO A 178 -17.05 -7.23 -2.37
CA PRO A 178 -17.29 -8.63 -2.00
C PRO A 178 -16.10 -9.20 -1.20
N GLY A 179 -16.39 -10.12 -0.28
CA GLY A 179 -15.37 -10.73 0.59
C GLY A 179 -14.24 -11.45 -0.15
N HIS A 180 -14.50 -12.04 -1.32
CA HIS A 180 -13.46 -12.69 -2.13
C HIS A 180 -12.48 -11.66 -2.70
N VAL A 181 -12.95 -10.48 -3.14
CA VAL A 181 -12.10 -9.40 -3.64
C VAL A 181 -11.16 -8.90 -2.54
N LYS A 182 -11.68 -8.71 -1.31
CA LYS A 182 -10.89 -8.30 -0.15
C LYS A 182 -9.74 -9.28 0.19
N LYS A 183 -9.88 -10.57 -0.18
CA LYS A 183 -8.84 -11.59 0.02
C LYS A 183 -7.84 -11.68 -1.13
N GLU A 184 -8.28 -11.40 -2.37
CA GLU A 184 -7.47 -11.60 -3.57
C GLU A 184 -6.68 -10.37 -3.99
N VAL A 185 -7.24 -9.17 -3.79
CA VAL A 185 -6.65 -7.91 -4.26
C VAL A 185 -5.95 -7.21 -3.10
N LEU A 186 -4.70 -6.81 -3.32
CA LEU A 186 -3.92 -6.06 -2.33
C LEU A 186 -4.52 -4.65 -2.15
N HIS A 187 -4.60 -4.21 -0.90
CA HIS A 187 -5.22 -2.93 -0.52
C HIS A 187 -4.53 -1.72 -1.17
N ASP A 188 -3.20 -1.74 -1.24
CA ASP A 188 -2.38 -0.70 -1.87
C ASP A 188 -2.63 -0.62 -3.37
N TRP A 189 -2.66 -1.77 -4.05
CA TRP A 189 -2.93 -1.83 -5.48
C TRP A 189 -4.36 -1.41 -5.81
N LEU A 190 -5.34 -1.87 -5.04
CA LEU A 190 -6.74 -1.43 -5.20
C LEU A 190 -6.89 0.07 -4.98
N SER A 191 -6.28 0.62 -3.93
CA SER A 191 -6.32 2.06 -3.62
C SER A 191 -5.74 2.89 -4.78
N TYR A 192 -4.58 2.47 -5.32
CA TYR A 192 -3.97 3.12 -6.47
C TYR A 192 -4.87 3.06 -7.70
N ALA A 193 -5.37 1.87 -8.04
CA ALA A 193 -6.22 1.69 -9.21
C ALA A 193 -7.54 2.47 -9.09
N PHE A 194 -8.18 2.45 -7.92
CA PHE A 194 -9.38 3.22 -7.63
C PHE A 194 -9.16 4.73 -7.85
N CYS A 195 -8.09 5.28 -7.30
CA CYS A 195 -7.79 6.70 -7.42
C CYS A 195 -7.49 7.09 -8.87
N ARG A 196 -6.68 6.31 -9.56
CA ARG A 196 -6.27 6.59 -10.94
C ARG A 196 -7.45 6.49 -11.93
N GLU A 197 -8.32 5.50 -11.80
CA GLU A 197 -9.51 5.34 -12.66
C GLU A 197 -10.52 6.49 -12.47
N ARG A 198 -10.58 7.06 -11.26
CA ARG A 198 -11.44 8.21 -10.95
C ARG A 198 -10.81 9.57 -11.22
N GLY A 199 -9.59 9.59 -11.81
CA GLY A 199 -8.92 10.82 -12.20
C GLY A 199 -8.24 11.59 -11.06
N TYR A 200 -8.10 11.02 -9.87
CA TYR A 200 -7.32 11.62 -8.80
C TYR A 200 -5.83 11.69 -9.19
N ARG A 201 -5.22 12.82 -8.91
CA ARG A 201 -3.80 13.05 -9.17
C ARG A 201 -2.95 12.38 -8.11
N TRP A 202 -2.10 11.47 -8.53
CA TRP A 202 -1.20 10.72 -7.65
C TRP A 202 0.24 11.21 -7.82
N CYS A 203 0.87 11.65 -6.75
CA CYS A 203 2.29 11.99 -6.69
C CYS A 203 3.09 10.80 -6.16
N ILE A 204 4.14 10.39 -6.87
CA ILE A 204 5.14 9.45 -6.36
C ILE A 204 6.43 10.24 -6.18
N ASP A 205 6.78 10.56 -4.93
CA ASP A 205 7.98 11.32 -4.59
C ASP A 205 9.25 10.46 -4.79
N PRO A 206 10.26 10.94 -5.54
CA PRO A 206 11.51 10.23 -5.70
C PRO A 206 12.34 10.14 -4.41
N MET A 207 12.11 11.02 -3.42
CA MET A 207 12.78 10.95 -2.12
C MET A 207 12.14 9.84 -1.27
N PRO A 208 12.90 8.87 -0.74
CA PRO A 208 12.36 7.87 0.16
C PRO A 208 11.84 8.52 1.45
N SER A 209 10.73 8.00 1.96
CA SER A 209 10.12 8.46 3.21
C SER A 209 10.07 7.36 4.28
N VAL A 210 10.47 6.13 3.93
CA VAL A 210 10.41 4.96 4.79
C VAL A 210 11.66 4.12 4.57
N ARG A 211 12.28 3.65 5.66
CA ARG A 211 13.17 2.49 5.65
C ARG A 211 12.30 1.25 5.71
N TYR A 212 12.26 0.52 4.62
CA TYR A 212 11.40 -0.63 4.36
C TYR A 212 12.12 -1.91 4.74
N ARG A 213 11.74 -2.50 5.87
CA ARG A 213 12.42 -3.68 6.42
C ARG A 213 12.23 -4.90 5.55
N GLN A 214 13.33 -5.64 5.35
CA GLN A 214 13.34 -6.90 4.61
C GLN A 214 13.62 -8.07 5.54
N HIS A 215 12.65 -8.97 5.69
CA HIS A 215 12.74 -10.22 6.43
C HIS A 215 11.99 -11.35 5.72
N ALA A 216 12.06 -12.58 6.25
CA ALA A 216 11.50 -13.77 5.58
C ALA A 216 9.97 -13.72 5.42
N ASP A 217 9.29 -13.01 6.31
CA ASP A 217 7.82 -12.96 6.40
C ASP A 217 7.18 -11.82 5.61
N ASN A 218 7.97 -11.00 4.89
CA ASN A 218 7.40 -9.95 4.05
C ASN A 218 6.48 -10.51 2.97
N VAL A 219 5.25 -9.98 2.89
CA VAL A 219 4.26 -10.35 1.86
C VAL A 219 4.79 -10.03 0.46
N VAL A 220 5.48 -8.90 0.31
CA VAL A 220 6.12 -8.45 -0.94
C VAL A 220 7.55 -8.00 -0.61
N GLY A 221 8.51 -8.89 -0.75
CA GLY A 221 9.93 -8.59 -0.53
C GLY A 221 10.67 -8.23 -1.81
N THR A 222 11.83 -7.55 -1.67
CA THR A 222 12.77 -7.24 -2.78
C THR A 222 13.68 -8.39 -3.15
N ASN A 223 13.42 -9.60 -2.64
CA ASN A 223 14.29 -10.74 -2.85
C ASN A 223 14.63 -10.97 -4.32
N ASN A 224 15.87 -10.62 -4.69
CA ASN A 224 16.48 -10.90 -6.00
C ASN A 224 17.10 -12.31 -6.06
N ASN A 225 16.78 -13.20 -5.12
CA ASN A 225 17.31 -14.56 -5.04
C ASN A 225 16.60 -15.51 -6.02
N TRP A 226 17.29 -16.57 -6.44
CA TRP A 226 16.75 -17.67 -7.28
C TRP A 226 15.41 -18.22 -6.78
N VAL A 227 15.16 -18.20 -5.47
CA VAL A 227 13.89 -18.62 -4.85
C VAL A 227 12.77 -17.64 -5.22
N ALA A 228 13.04 -16.34 -5.23
CA ALA A 228 12.06 -15.33 -5.64
C ALA A 228 11.76 -15.42 -7.15
N TYR A 229 12.77 -15.72 -7.97
CA TYR A 229 12.55 -16.00 -9.40
C TYR A 229 11.69 -17.24 -9.62
N LYS A 230 11.93 -18.33 -8.88
CA LYS A 230 11.08 -19.54 -8.93
C LYS A 230 9.65 -19.26 -8.47
N LYS A 231 9.46 -18.52 -7.37
CA LYS A 231 8.12 -18.11 -6.91
C LYS A 231 7.41 -17.22 -7.96
N ARG A 232 8.10 -16.26 -8.54
CA ARG A 232 7.56 -15.41 -9.61
C ARG A 232 7.21 -16.23 -10.85
N PHE A 233 8.06 -17.17 -11.26
CA PHE A 233 7.80 -18.07 -12.39
C PHE A 233 6.59 -18.99 -12.12
N ALA A 234 6.44 -19.51 -10.91
CA ALA A 234 5.29 -20.30 -10.50
C ALA A 234 3.98 -19.47 -10.53
N LEU A 235 4.02 -18.22 -10.04
CA LEU A 235 2.88 -17.29 -10.12
C LEU A 235 2.48 -16.97 -11.57
N ILE A 236 3.44 -16.90 -12.47
CA ILE A 236 3.24 -16.72 -13.89
C ILE A 236 2.55 -17.96 -14.49
N ARG A 237 3.11 -19.15 -14.24
CA ARG A 237 2.61 -20.41 -14.77
C ARG A 237 1.18 -20.71 -14.33
N THR A 238 0.79 -20.31 -13.14
CA THR A 238 -0.58 -20.49 -12.60
C THR A 238 -1.57 -19.43 -13.09
N LYS A 239 -1.14 -18.46 -13.92
CA LYS A 239 -1.93 -17.28 -14.31
C LYS A 239 -2.49 -16.48 -13.11
N ALA A 240 -1.92 -16.65 -11.92
CA ALA A 240 -2.39 -16.00 -10.69
C ALA A 240 -2.30 -14.47 -10.80
N TYR A 241 -1.25 -13.95 -11.43
CA TYR A 241 -1.11 -12.52 -11.67
C TYR A 241 -2.22 -12.00 -12.59
N ARG A 242 -2.51 -12.69 -13.70
CA ARG A 242 -3.60 -12.33 -14.61
C ARG A 242 -4.96 -12.33 -13.90
N LYS A 243 -5.25 -13.37 -13.12
CA LYS A 243 -6.49 -13.45 -12.32
C LYS A 243 -6.63 -12.25 -11.36
N ARG A 244 -5.54 -11.86 -10.70
CA ARG A 244 -5.54 -10.66 -9.83
C ARG A 244 -5.80 -9.38 -10.62
N VAL A 245 -5.19 -9.22 -11.81
CA VAL A 245 -5.46 -8.08 -12.69
C VAL A 245 -6.93 -8.06 -13.10
N GLU A 246 -7.48 -9.19 -13.55
CA GLU A 246 -8.89 -9.30 -13.96
C GLU A 246 -9.84 -9.04 -12.78
N SER A 247 -9.56 -9.56 -11.59
CA SER A 247 -10.33 -9.29 -10.37
C SER A 247 -10.28 -7.80 -10.00
N LEU A 248 -9.10 -7.18 -10.01
CA LEU A 248 -8.95 -5.75 -9.76
C LEU A 248 -9.74 -4.92 -10.78
N VAL A 249 -9.55 -5.19 -12.07
CA VAL A 249 -10.21 -4.43 -13.15
C VAL A 249 -11.72 -4.61 -13.12
N GLY A 250 -12.20 -5.84 -12.94
CA GLY A 250 -13.63 -6.14 -12.80
C GLY A 250 -14.29 -5.42 -11.63
N THR A 251 -13.48 -5.11 -10.59
CA THR A 251 -13.95 -4.40 -9.39
C THR A 251 -13.90 -2.88 -9.57
N VAL A 252 -12.79 -2.34 -10.06
CA VAL A 252 -12.53 -0.88 -10.10
C VAL A 252 -13.06 -0.24 -11.39
N ALA A 253 -13.00 -0.96 -12.51
CA ALA A 253 -13.30 -0.48 -13.86
C ALA A 253 -13.90 -1.60 -14.73
N PRO A 254 -15.10 -2.13 -14.41
CA PRO A 254 -15.69 -3.28 -15.10
C PRO A 254 -15.83 -3.05 -16.61
N GLN A 255 -16.03 -1.82 -17.05
CA GLN A 255 -16.09 -1.42 -18.47
C GLN A 255 -14.77 -1.66 -19.23
N ARG A 256 -13.63 -1.77 -18.50
CA ARG A 256 -12.29 -2.03 -19.08
C ARG A 256 -11.93 -3.51 -19.13
N LEU A 257 -12.72 -4.37 -18.50
CA LEU A 257 -12.37 -5.78 -18.33
C LEU A 257 -12.15 -6.50 -19.66
N ALA A 258 -13.02 -6.27 -20.65
CA ALA A 258 -12.90 -6.87 -21.97
C ALA A 258 -11.57 -6.49 -22.67
N ASP A 259 -11.17 -5.22 -22.59
CA ASP A 259 -9.91 -4.71 -23.13
C ASP A 259 -8.70 -5.34 -22.41
N ILE A 260 -8.71 -5.32 -21.08
CA ILE A 260 -7.58 -5.80 -20.26
C ILE A 260 -7.43 -7.33 -20.29
N SER A 261 -8.51 -8.06 -20.56
CA SER A 261 -8.45 -9.51 -20.78
C SER A 261 -8.03 -9.86 -22.22
N ASN A 262 -8.06 -8.92 -23.15
CA ASN A 262 -7.71 -9.14 -24.56
C ASN A 262 -6.21 -9.01 -24.80
N ARG A 263 -5.55 -10.13 -25.14
CA ARG A 263 -4.12 -10.19 -25.43
C ARG A 263 -3.66 -9.23 -26.54
N PHE A 264 -4.43 -9.10 -27.61
CA PHE A 264 -4.07 -8.20 -28.73
C PHE A 264 -4.14 -6.73 -28.31
N PHE A 265 -5.13 -6.36 -27.49
CA PHE A 265 -5.21 -5.02 -26.91
C PHE A 265 -3.97 -4.75 -26.04
N LEU A 266 -3.57 -5.69 -25.19
CA LEU A 266 -2.39 -5.55 -24.33
C LEU A 266 -1.10 -5.46 -25.14
N LEU A 267 -0.92 -6.27 -26.19
CA LEU A 267 0.23 -6.21 -27.08
C LEU A 267 0.33 -4.83 -27.78
N LYS A 268 -0.79 -4.30 -28.27
CA LYS A 268 -0.84 -2.96 -28.90
C LYS A 268 -0.50 -1.84 -27.91
N ASN A 269 -0.83 -2.01 -26.64
CA ASN A 269 -0.68 -1.00 -25.60
C ASN A 269 0.48 -1.28 -24.62
N PHE A 270 1.41 -2.21 -24.89
CA PHE A 270 2.39 -2.69 -23.92
C PHE A 270 3.23 -1.57 -23.30
N MET A 271 3.50 -0.48 -24.05
CA MET A 271 4.22 0.69 -23.53
C MET A 271 3.46 1.47 -22.44
N GLN A 272 2.17 1.21 -22.27
CA GLN A 272 1.29 1.88 -21.30
C GLN A 272 0.98 1.03 -20.07
N LEU A 273 1.45 -0.24 -20.02
CA LEU A 273 1.03 -1.20 -18.99
C LEU A 273 1.89 -1.14 -17.71
N ARG A 274 3.11 -0.65 -17.81
CA ARG A 274 4.05 -0.58 -16.67
C ARG A 274 4.90 0.68 -16.73
N ARG A 275 5.28 1.25 -15.57
CA ARG A 275 6.10 2.47 -15.50
C ARG A 275 7.55 2.20 -15.87
N ARG A 276 8.17 1.16 -15.28
CA ARG A 276 9.57 0.80 -15.57
C ARG A 276 9.73 0.18 -16.96
N LYS A 277 10.73 0.65 -17.70
CA LYS A 277 11.05 0.13 -19.06
C LYS A 277 11.30 -1.39 -19.04
N ARG A 278 12.12 -1.87 -18.10
CA ARG A 278 12.42 -3.31 -17.94
C ARG A 278 11.15 -4.14 -17.77
N ASP A 279 10.24 -3.69 -16.91
CA ASP A 279 9.03 -4.43 -16.56
C ASP A 279 8.01 -4.42 -17.70
N ARG A 280 8.01 -3.38 -18.57
CA ARG A 280 7.23 -3.35 -19.81
C ARG A 280 7.66 -4.43 -20.80
N TYR A 281 8.98 -4.53 -21.06
CA TYR A 281 9.49 -5.55 -21.99
C TYR A 281 9.33 -6.96 -21.43
N PHE A 282 9.48 -7.13 -20.11
CA PHE A 282 9.18 -8.42 -19.48
C PHE A 282 7.72 -8.82 -19.65
N LEU A 283 6.77 -7.91 -19.42
CA LEU A 283 5.34 -8.17 -19.64
C LEU A 283 5.04 -8.42 -21.14
N LEU A 284 5.67 -7.68 -22.06
CA LEU A 284 5.57 -7.95 -23.49
C LEU A 284 5.99 -9.37 -23.84
N PHE A 285 7.15 -9.81 -23.34
CA PHE A 285 7.63 -11.17 -23.53
C PHE A 285 6.63 -12.22 -23.03
N MET A 286 6.06 -11.99 -21.86
CA MET A 286 5.01 -12.86 -21.31
C MET A 286 3.76 -12.92 -22.18
N LEU A 287 3.33 -11.76 -22.68
CA LEU A 287 2.21 -11.65 -23.60
C LEU A 287 2.49 -12.40 -24.92
N LEU A 288 3.71 -12.29 -25.47
CA LEU A 288 4.09 -12.97 -26.72
C LEU A 288 4.10 -14.50 -26.55
N LEU A 289 4.51 -15.00 -25.39
CA LEU A 289 4.51 -16.43 -25.08
C LEU A 289 3.12 -16.99 -24.69
N GLY A 290 2.11 -16.14 -24.48
CA GLY A 290 0.79 -16.57 -24.03
C GLY A 290 0.73 -17.07 -22.59
N ILE A 291 1.72 -16.72 -21.77
CA ILE A 291 1.82 -17.14 -20.37
C ILE A 291 1.31 -16.07 -19.39
N TYR A 292 0.83 -14.96 -19.93
CA TYR A 292 0.11 -13.93 -19.18
C TYR A 292 -1.39 -14.22 -19.18
#